data_7feeab237d3506a923ebd860b1f1d403
#
_entry.id   7feeab237d3506a923ebd860b1f1d403
#
_cell.length_a   1.000
_cell.length_b   1.000
_cell.length_c   1.000
_cell.angle_alpha   90.00
_cell.angle_beta   90.00
_cell.angle_gamma   90.00
#
_symmetry.space_group_name_H-M   'P 1'
#
loop_
_entity.id
_entity.type
_entity.pdbx_description
1 polymer ?
#
loop_
_entity_poly.entity_id
_entity_poly.type
_entity_poly.pdbx_seq_one_letter_code
_entity_poly.pdbx_strand_id
1 'polypeptide(L)'
;SAQKYADTVINSAEAFGVSPTSISRKLVELTAQKVAAFKERSLADFKPFAIFLDTIHRGGEAFLVALGVDVSGEKMALGFWQGSSENHEICEALFTDLERRDLMLTTRILFVTDGGRGLLKALRERFGKKLVHQRCAIHKSRNLQRHLAKRYRKEAHQRLKTALEQTSYAEARQLLLELEAWLRTKNESAADSLLEAFEELLTLHRLKVPALLRKTLMSTNPIESMFSLVRHSERNIKRTRGSTMLQRWLGTVLLYCEGQFKKVKGYAGMAQVIAAIEAEQVEQQPVQTKKAA
;
A
#
# COMPACT_ATOMS: atom_id res chain seq x y z
N SER A 1 -0.85 20.83 19.78
CA SER A 1 -1.50 21.04 18.47
C SER A 1 -0.54 21.77 17.56
N ALA A 2 -0.62 21.53 16.22
CA ALA A 2 0.24 22.22 15.23
C ALA A 2 0.08 23.75 15.30
N GLN A 3 -1.10 24.24 15.69
CA GLN A 3 -1.37 25.65 15.92
C GLN A 3 -0.52 26.21 17.07
N LYS A 4 -0.50 25.51 18.23
CA LYS A 4 0.35 25.93 19.36
C LYS A 4 1.84 25.91 19.02
N TYR A 5 2.28 24.97 18.19
CA TYR A 5 3.67 24.93 17.72
C TYR A 5 3.98 26.11 16.78
N ALA A 6 3.08 26.40 15.84
CA ALA A 6 3.21 27.54 14.95
C ALA A 6 3.22 28.86 15.73
N ASP A 7 2.31 29.01 16.69
CA ASP A 7 2.23 30.21 17.55
C ASP A 7 3.49 30.33 18.44
N THR A 8 3.99 29.22 18.99
CA THR A 8 5.23 29.21 19.78
C THR A 8 6.44 29.60 18.93
N VAL A 9 6.53 29.07 17.70
CA VAL A 9 7.63 29.40 16.77
C VAL A 9 7.56 30.86 16.33
N ILE A 10 6.35 31.38 16.05
CA ILE A 10 6.14 32.78 15.68
C ILE A 10 6.52 33.71 16.85
N ASN A 11 5.99 33.44 18.05
CA ASN A 11 6.29 34.25 19.25
C ASN A 11 7.77 34.19 19.61
N SER A 12 8.42 33.04 19.51
CA SER A 12 9.87 32.90 19.72
C SER A 12 10.67 33.68 18.67
N ALA A 13 10.23 33.62 17.40
CA ALA A 13 10.89 34.31 16.31
C ALA A 13 10.79 35.83 16.44
N GLU A 14 9.63 36.34 16.84
CA GLU A 14 9.44 37.77 17.13
C GLU A 14 10.34 38.22 18.29
N ALA A 15 10.48 37.39 19.33
CA ALA A 15 11.38 37.65 20.44
C ALA A 15 12.87 37.71 20.03
N PHE A 16 13.25 37.01 18.97
CA PHE A 16 14.61 37.02 18.40
C PHE A 16 14.78 37.96 17.18
N GLY A 17 13.77 38.78 16.86
CA GLY A 17 13.82 39.70 15.71
C GLY A 17 13.79 39.01 14.33
N VAL A 18 13.33 37.74 14.25
CA VAL A 18 13.24 36.98 13.00
C VAL A 18 11.86 37.12 12.41
N SER A 19 11.74 37.57 11.17
CA SER A 19 10.44 37.76 10.51
C SER A 19 9.75 36.41 10.22
N PRO A 20 8.39 36.32 10.29
CA PRO A 20 7.64 35.14 9.89
C PRO A 20 7.97 34.67 8.46
N THR A 21 8.28 35.59 7.57
CA THR A 21 8.69 35.30 6.19
C THR A 21 10.01 34.55 6.13
N SER A 22 11.00 34.98 6.96
CA SER A 22 12.33 34.32 7.03
C SER A 22 12.21 32.91 7.56
N ILE A 23 11.36 32.67 8.58
CA ILE A 23 11.08 31.33 9.12
C ILE A 23 10.43 30.46 8.05
N SER A 24 9.42 31.00 7.35
CA SER A 24 8.73 30.29 6.27
C SER A 24 9.69 29.89 5.15
N ARG A 25 10.59 30.78 4.71
CA ARG A 25 11.62 30.48 3.71
C ARG A 25 12.56 29.38 4.19
N LYS A 26 13.05 29.46 5.41
CA LYS A 26 13.98 28.45 5.97
C LYS A 26 13.29 27.09 6.12
N LEU A 27 12.03 27.04 6.53
CA LEU A 27 11.23 25.80 6.58
C LEU A 27 11.06 25.17 5.19
N VAL A 28 10.77 26.00 4.17
CA VAL A 28 10.66 25.53 2.78
C VAL A 28 11.98 24.94 2.30
N GLU A 29 13.09 25.62 2.53
CA GLU A 29 14.44 25.15 2.17
C GLU A 29 14.78 23.82 2.85
N LEU A 30 14.69 23.75 4.18
CA LEU A 30 15.03 22.55 4.95
C LEU A 30 14.15 21.35 4.59
N THR A 31 12.85 21.56 4.38
CA THR A 31 11.95 20.48 3.98
C THR A 31 12.19 20.04 2.53
N ALA A 32 12.57 20.95 1.63
CA ALA A 32 12.95 20.61 0.26
C ALA A 32 14.21 19.74 0.23
N GLN A 33 15.24 20.12 1.01
CA GLN A 33 16.48 19.33 1.14
C GLN A 33 16.21 17.93 1.68
N LYS A 34 15.38 17.80 2.73
CA LYS A 34 14.99 16.49 3.30
C LYS A 34 14.28 15.62 2.29
N VAL A 35 13.35 16.18 1.50
CA VAL A 35 12.61 15.42 0.50
C VAL A 35 13.50 15.05 -0.69
N ALA A 36 14.43 15.92 -1.09
CA ALA A 36 15.43 15.58 -2.09
C ALA A 36 16.30 14.39 -1.62
N ALA A 37 16.83 14.44 -0.40
CA ALA A 37 17.58 13.34 0.19
C ALA A 37 16.76 12.05 0.29
N PHE A 38 15.46 12.14 0.65
CA PHE A 38 14.55 11.01 0.66
C PHE A 38 14.38 10.35 -0.72
N LYS A 39 14.27 11.17 -1.78
CA LYS A 39 14.12 10.69 -3.16
C LYS A 39 15.41 10.09 -3.74
N GLU A 40 16.56 10.45 -3.18
CA GLU A 40 17.87 9.96 -3.65
C GLU A 40 18.50 8.91 -2.72
N ARG A 41 17.90 8.60 -1.57
CA ARG A 41 18.46 7.60 -0.66
C ARG A 41 18.52 6.24 -1.30
N SER A 42 19.66 5.54 -1.17
CA SER A 42 19.79 4.15 -1.58
C SER A 42 18.85 3.24 -0.80
N LEU A 43 18.30 2.25 -1.45
CA LEU A 43 17.45 1.20 -0.89
C LEU A 43 18.12 -0.19 -0.94
N ALA A 44 19.43 -0.24 -1.25
CA ALA A 44 20.19 -1.47 -1.42
C ALA A 44 20.14 -2.40 -0.20
N ASP A 45 20.15 -1.84 1.01
CA ASP A 45 20.11 -2.59 2.26
C ASP A 45 18.70 -3.02 2.67
N PHE A 46 17.66 -2.48 2.04
CA PHE A 46 16.29 -2.83 2.35
C PHE A 46 15.87 -4.10 1.59
N LYS A 47 15.57 -5.18 2.32
CA LYS A 47 15.15 -6.47 1.74
C LYS A 47 13.63 -6.63 1.89
N PRO A 48 12.84 -6.21 0.91
CA PRO A 48 11.38 -6.19 1.03
C PRO A 48 10.82 -7.61 1.10
N PHE A 49 10.04 -7.87 2.13
CA PHE A 49 9.12 -9.00 2.23
C PHE A 49 7.77 -8.66 1.58
N ALA A 50 7.24 -7.48 1.90
CA ALA A 50 6.00 -6.99 1.33
C ALA A 50 6.10 -5.51 0.95
N ILE A 51 5.38 -5.14 -0.12
CA ILE A 51 5.21 -3.74 -0.54
C ILE A 51 3.72 -3.44 -0.63
N PHE A 52 3.29 -2.46 0.17
CA PHE A 52 1.95 -1.89 0.09
C PHE A 52 1.97 -0.72 -0.89
N LEU A 53 1.02 -0.73 -1.82
CA LEU A 53 0.85 0.33 -2.81
C LEU A 53 -0.58 0.88 -2.71
N ASP A 54 -0.70 2.17 -2.55
CA ASP A 54 -1.99 2.85 -2.45
C ASP A 54 -1.86 4.31 -2.88
N THR A 55 -2.96 4.93 -3.31
CA THR A 55 -2.99 6.28 -3.85
C THR A 55 -3.66 7.25 -2.89
N ILE A 56 -2.99 8.37 -2.63
CA ILE A 56 -3.57 9.50 -1.91
C ILE A 56 -3.82 10.67 -2.87
N HIS A 57 -5.04 11.22 -2.85
CA HIS A 57 -5.41 12.39 -3.63
C HIS A 57 -5.24 13.67 -2.83
N ARG A 58 -4.50 14.65 -3.38
CA ARG A 58 -4.19 15.92 -2.72
C ARG A 58 -4.16 17.06 -3.73
N GLY A 59 -4.94 18.12 -3.47
CA GLY A 59 -4.95 19.33 -4.31
C GLY A 59 -5.26 19.10 -5.79
N GLY A 60 -6.08 18.09 -6.11
CA GLY A 60 -6.39 17.67 -7.48
C GLY A 60 -5.38 16.71 -8.12
N GLU A 61 -4.28 16.40 -7.43
CA GLU A 61 -3.24 15.47 -7.87
C GLU A 61 -3.37 14.10 -7.19
N ALA A 62 -2.93 13.05 -7.85
CA ALA A 62 -2.81 11.70 -7.31
C ALA A 62 -1.35 11.38 -6.99
N PHE A 63 -1.10 10.81 -5.82
CA PHE A 63 0.22 10.35 -5.40
C PHE A 63 0.15 8.86 -5.09
N LEU A 64 0.78 8.04 -5.94
CA LEU A 64 1.00 6.63 -5.65
C LEU A 64 2.16 6.53 -4.65
N VAL A 65 1.94 5.86 -3.54
CA VAL A 65 2.92 5.73 -2.45
C VAL A 65 3.25 4.26 -2.24
N ALA A 66 4.54 3.96 -2.04
CA ALA A 66 5.05 2.65 -1.68
C ALA A 66 5.53 2.61 -0.22
N LEU A 67 4.95 1.71 0.57
CA LEU A 67 5.40 1.39 1.92
C LEU A 67 5.95 -0.04 1.92
N GLY A 68 7.24 -0.19 2.20
CA GLY A 68 7.89 -1.49 2.33
C GLY A 68 7.80 -2.05 3.75
N VAL A 69 7.79 -3.37 3.84
CA VAL A 69 8.02 -4.14 5.06
C VAL A 69 9.15 -5.11 4.76
N ASP A 70 10.20 -5.07 5.54
CA ASP A 70 11.32 -5.98 5.38
C ASP A 70 11.10 -7.32 6.11
N VAL A 71 12.05 -8.23 5.93
CA VAL A 71 12.01 -9.58 6.54
C VAL A 71 12.11 -9.57 8.08
N SER A 72 12.53 -8.45 8.68
CA SER A 72 12.57 -8.26 10.14
C SER A 72 11.28 -7.67 10.71
N GLY A 73 10.33 -7.31 9.84
CA GLY A 73 9.08 -6.64 10.17
C GLY A 73 9.17 -5.13 10.29
N GLU A 74 10.35 -4.55 10.00
CA GLU A 74 10.52 -3.10 9.95
C GLU A 74 9.77 -2.52 8.75
N LYS A 75 9.27 -1.29 8.92
CA LYS A 75 8.56 -0.57 7.86
C LYS A 75 9.39 0.63 7.37
N MET A 76 9.36 0.87 6.08
CA MET A 76 10.04 1.99 5.43
C MET A 76 9.13 2.61 4.36
N ALA A 77 9.03 3.93 4.33
CA ALA A 77 8.42 4.64 3.21
C ALA A 77 9.40 4.60 2.03
N LEU A 78 9.15 3.73 1.05
CA LEU A 78 10.09 3.52 -0.06
C LEU A 78 10.12 4.70 -1.02
N GLY A 79 8.96 5.28 -1.33
CA GLY A 79 8.86 6.40 -2.25
C GLY A 79 7.41 6.77 -2.57
N PHE A 80 7.28 7.80 -3.40
CA PHE A 80 6.02 8.18 -4.00
C PHE A 80 6.22 8.76 -5.38
N TRP A 81 5.21 8.62 -6.25
CA TRP A 81 5.18 9.22 -7.58
C TRP A 81 3.89 9.99 -7.79
N GLN A 82 3.98 11.17 -8.43
CA GLN A 82 2.84 12.04 -8.67
C GLN A 82 2.32 11.89 -10.09
N GLY A 83 1.01 11.91 -10.26
CA GLY A 83 0.33 12.01 -11.54
C GLY A 83 -1.06 12.62 -11.43
N SER A 84 -1.72 12.79 -12.57
CA SER A 84 -3.09 13.30 -12.62
C SER A 84 -4.13 12.24 -12.22
N SER A 85 -3.79 10.96 -12.42
CA SER A 85 -4.62 9.80 -12.08
C SER A 85 -3.74 8.59 -11.81
N GLU A 86 -4.29 7.57 -11.14
CA GLU A 86 -3.64 6.27 -11.01
C GLU A 86 -3.71 5.53 -12.34
N ASN A 87 -2.61 5.52 -13.09
CA ASN A 87 -2.47 4.84 -14.36
C ASN A 87 -1.21 3.97 -14.38
N HIS A 88 -1.07 3.17 -15.42
CA HIS A 88 0.06 2.27 -15.62
C HIS A 88 1.41 3.01 -15.64
N GLU A 89 1.49 4.16 -16.28
CA GLU A 89 2.73 4.95 -16.43
C GLU A 89 3.28 5.44 -15.09
N ILE A 90 2.39 5.89 -14.18
CA ILE A 90 2.77 6.32 -12.83
C ILE A 90 3.32 5.14 -12.01
N CYS A 91 2.72 3.96 -12.17
CA CYS A 91 3.17 2.76 -11.49
C CYS A 91 4.56 2.34 -11.97
N GLU A 92 4.78 2.34 -13.30
CA GLU A 92 6.08 2.03 -13.89
C GLU A 92 7.14 3.06 -13.51
N ALA A 93 6.80 4.35 -13.49
CA ALA A 93 7.71 5.40 -13.06
C ALA A 93 8.12 5.24 -11.58
N LEU A 94 7.18 4.87 -10.70
CA LEU A 94 7.51 4.56 -9.31
C LEU A 94 8.45 3.35 -9.20
N PHE A 95 8.15 2.25 -9.89
CA PHE A 95 9.01 1.05 -9.86
C PHE A 95 10.42 1.33 -10.41
N THR A 96 10.51 2.08 -11.50
CA THR A 96 11.79 2.51 -12.08
C THR A 96 12.58 3.38 -11.09
N ASP A 97 11.93 4.31 -10.36
CA ASP A 97 12.59 5.10 -9.33
C ASP A 97 13.08 4.22 -8.17
N LEU A 98 12.30 3.24 -7.73
CA LEU A 98 12.72 2.32 -6.67
C LEU A 98 13.95 1.51 -7.08
N GLU A 99 13.99 0.98 -8.31
CA GLU A 99 15.13 0.24 -8.86
C GLU A 99 16.35 1.14 -9.08
N ARG A 100 16.17 2.38 -9.56
CA ARG A 100 17.25 3.38 -9.67
C ARG A 100 17.94 3.62 -8.33
N ARG A 101 17.23 3.45 -7.24
CA ARG A 101 17.74 3.56 -5.86
C ARG A 101 18.16 2.22 -5.26
N ASP A 102 18.45 1.24 -6.11
CA ASP A 102 18.96 -0.08 -5.78
C ASP A 102 17.97 -1.01 -5.04
N LEU A 103 16.66 -0.72 -5.06
CA LEU A 103 15.69 -1.67 -4.52
C LEU A 103 15.58 -2.89 -5.42
N MET A 104 15.91 -4.05 -4.90
CA MET A 104 15.75 -5.30 -5.64
C MET A 104 14.27 -5.74 -5.64
N LEU A 105 13.57 -5.46 -6.73
CA LEU A 105 12.20 -5.91 -6.97
C LEU A 105 12.23 -7.36 -7.48
N THR A 106 12.01 -8.32 -6.59
CA THR A 106 12.02 -9.74 -6.91
C THR A 106 10.62 -10.35 -6.93
N THR A 107 10.49 -11.53 -7.52
CA THR A 107 9.23 -12.30 -7.52
C THR A 107 8.84 -12.86 -6.13
N ARG A 108 9.69 -12.73 -5.12
CA ARG A 108 9.43 -13.15 -3.74
C ARG A 108 8.67 -12.12 -2.92
N ILE A 109 8.47 -10.92 -3.46
CA ILE A 109 7.79 -9.83 -2.77
C ILE A 109 6.28 -10.02 -2.84
N LEU A 110 5.61 -9.94 -1.70
CA LEU A 110 4.16 -9.85 -1.62
C LEU A 110 3.71 -8.40 -1.87
N PHE A 111 2.98 -8.16 -2.93
CA PHE A 111 2.35 -6.86 -3.18
C PHE A 111 0.94 -6.82 -2.59
N VAL A 112 0.63 -5.76 -1.82
CA VAL A 112 -0.70 -5.55 -1.24
C VAL A 112 -1.26 -4.24 -1.80
N THR A 113 -2.37 -4.32 -2.55
CA THR A 113 -2.95 -3.15 -3.24
C THR A 113 -4.47 -3.13 -3.15
N ASP A 114 -5.07 -1.99 -3.45
CA ASP A 114 -6.53 -1.86 -3.61
C ASP A 114 -7.07 -2.51 -4.90
N GLY A 115 -6.18 -2.79 -5.86
CA GLY A 115 -6.50 -3.43 -7.13
C GLY A 115 -6.88 -2.46 -8.25
N GLY A 116 -6.37 -1.23 -8.21
CA GLY A 116 -6.47 -0.29 -9.32
C GLY A 116 -5.97 -0.91 -10.63
N ARG A 117 -6.72 -0.72 -11.73
CA ARG A 117 -6.44 -1.40 -13.01
C ARG A 117 -5.05 -1.08 -13.56
N GLY A 118 -4.61 0.18 -13.44
CA GLY A 118 -3.29 0.61 -13.91
C GLY A 118 -2.17 -0.07 -13.12
N LEU A 119 -2.31 -0.13 -11.80
CA LEU A 119 -1.36 -0.77 -10.91
C LEU A 119 -1.28 -2.28 -11.12
N LEU A 120 -2.42 -2.96 -11.25
CA LEU A 120 -2.46 -4.40 -11.55
C LEU A 120 -1.83 -4.73 -12.89
N LYS A 121 -2.05 -3.88 -13.92
CA LYS A 121 -1.43 -4.05 -15.23
C LYS A 121 0.10 -3.97 -15.11
N ALA A 122 0.64 -2.94 -14.45
CA ALA A 122 2.07 -2.76 -14.24
C ALA A 122 2.70 -3.95 -13.47
N LEU A 123 2.06 -4.40 -12.39
CA LEU A 123 2.52 -5.56 -11.63
C LEU A 123 2.53 -6.84 -12.47
N ARG A 124 1.47 -7.09 -13.24
CA ARG A 124 1.37 -8.29 -14.08
C ARG A 124 2.36 -8.29 -15.24
N GLU A 125 2.62 -7.14 -15.86
CA GLU A 125 3.63 -7.01 -16.92
C GLU A 125 5.03 -7.26 -16.38
N ARG A 126 5.34 -6.77 -15.18
CA ARG A 126 6.66 -6.86 -14.57
C ARG A 126 6.97 -8.24 -13.98
N PHE A 127 6.02 -8.88 -13.32
CA PHE A 127 6.23 -10.13 -12.59
C PHE A 127 5.58 -11.35 -13.26
N GLY A 128 4.67 -11.14 -14.21
CA GLY A 128 4.00 -12.20 -14.96
C GLY A 128 3.27 -13.18 -14.04
N LYS A 129 3.42 -14.47 -14.32
CA LYS A 129 2.81 -15.56 -13.53
C LYS A 129 3.39 -15.69 -12.13
N LYS A 130 4.56 -15.12 -11.87
CA LYS A 130 5.23 -15.15 -10.57
C LYS A 130 4.80 -14.02 -9.63
N LEU A 131 3.85 -13.18 -10.04
CA LEU A 131 3.30 -12.13 -9.21
C LEU A 131 2.63 -12.70 -7.96
N VAL A 132 3.09 -12.31 -6.79
CA VAL A 132 2.42 -12.62 -5.51
C VAL A 132 1.67 -11.37 -5.06
N HIS A 133 0.36 -11.38 -5.24
CA HIS A 133 -0.47 -10.22 -5.01
C HIS A 133 -1.63 -10.55 -4.06
N GLN A 134 -1.82 -9.73 -3.03
CA GLN A 134 -2.97 -9.73 -2.14
C GLN A 134 -3.84 -8.51 -2.42
N ARG A 135 -5.09 -8.74 -2.71
CA ARG A 135 -6.10 -7.68 -2.82
C ARG A 135 -6.50 -7.17 -1.43
N CYS A 136 -6.56 -5.86 -1.25
CA CYS A 136 -7.04 -5.26 -0.01
C CYS A 136 -8.50 -5.63 0.27
N ALA A 137 -8.74 -6.38 1.35
CA ALA A 137 -10.08 -6.82 1.74
C ALA A 137 -11.02 -5.65 2.07
N ILE A 138 -10.51 -4.56 2.65
CA ILE A 138 -11.29 -3.37 3.02
C ILE A 138 -11.77 -2.65 1.76
N HIS A 139 -10.88 -2.42 0.79
CA HIS A 139 -11.25 -1.79 -0.47
C HIS A 139 -12.23 -2.66 -1.25
N LYS A 140 -12.01 -3.98 -1.30
CA LYS A 140 -12.97 -4.89 -1.95
C LYS A 140 -14.32 -4.88 -1.26
N SER A 141 -14.38 -4.89 0.07
CA SER A 141 -15.64 -4.76 0.82
C SER A 141 -16.38 -3.46 0.48
N ARG A 142 -15.67 -2.32 0.42
CA ARG A 142 -16.26 -1.04 0.01
C ARG A 142 -16.78 -1.07 -1.43
N ASN A 143 -16.04 -1.74 -2.35
CA ASN A 143 -16.47 -1.90 -3.74
C ASN A 143 -17.76 -2.73 -3.85
N LEU A 144 -17.85 -3.86 -3.16
CA LEU A 144 -19.08 -4.66 -3.12
C LEU A 144 -20.27 -3.84 -2.61
N GLN A 145 -20.06 -3.08 -1.52
CA GLN A 145 -21.11 -2.26 -0.93
C GLN A 145 -21.61 -1.13 -1.86
N ARG A 146 -20.78 -0.62 -2.78
CA ARG A 146 -21.18 0.39 -3.77
C ARG A 146 -22.22 -0.15 -4.77
N HIS A 147 -22.13 -1.44 -5.11
CA HIS A 147 -23.07 -2.12 -6.00
C HIS A 147 -24.36 -2.56 -5.30
N LEU A 148 -24.43 -2.52 -3.95
CA LEU A 148 -25.53 -3.05 -3.18
C LEU A 148 -26.44 -1.97 -2.60
N ALA A 149 -27.75 -2.27 -2.56
CA ALA A 149 -28.71 -1.49 -1.79
C ALA A 149 -28.29 -1.47 -0.29
N LYS A 150 -28.57 -0.35 0.38
CA LYS A 150 -28.08 -0.08 1.76
C LYS A 150 -28.40 -1.23 2.74
N ARG A 151 -29.57 -1.85 2.61
CA ARG A 151 -30.02 -2.97 3.46
C ARG A 151 -29.13 -4.22 3.39
N TYR A 152 -28.44 -4.46 2.27
CA TYR A 152 -27.58 -5.65 2.07
C TYR A 152 -26.10 -5.41 2.41
N ARG A 153 -25.66 -4.15 2.58
CA ARG A 153 -24.24 -3.79 2.74
C ARG A 153 -23.61 -4.40 3.99
N LYS A 154 -24.33 -4.38 5.11
CA LYS A 154 -23.84 -4.95 6.38
C LYS A 154 -23.65 -6.45 6.28
N GLU A 155 -24.60 -7.15 5.67
CA GLU A 155 -24.54 -8.61 5.47
C GLU A 155 -23.40 -8.99 4.52
N ALA A 156 -23.25 -8.32 3.38
CA ALA A 156 -22.14 -8.55 2.45
C ALA A 156 -20.78 -8.37 3.12
N HIS A 157 -20.62 -7.30 3.92
CA HIS A 157 -19.39 -7.07 4.69
C HIS A 157 -19.13 -8.20 5.68
N GLN A 158 -20.16 -8.64 6.43
CA GLN A 158 -20.00 -9.70 7.43
C GLN A 158 -19.65 -11.03 6.78
N ARG A 159 -20.31 -11.41 5.69
CA ARG A 159 -20.00 -12.65 4.94
C ARG A 159 -18.57 -12.66 4.39
N LEU A 160 -18.14 -11.55 3.76
CA LEU A 160 -16.76 -11.40 3.29
C LEU A 160 -15.76 -11.51 4.45
N LYS A 161 -16.01 -10.82 5.56
CA LYS A 161 -15.17 -10.87 6.75
C LYS A 161 -15.07 -12.29 7.29
N THR A 162 -16.18 -12.99 7.47
CA THR A 162 -16.23 -14.38 7.97
C THR A 162 -15.42 -15.31 7.06
N ALA A 163 -15.54 -15.18 5.72
CA ALA A 163 -14.76 -15.97 4.78
C ALA A 163 -13.25 -15.74 4.93
N LEU A 164 -12.82 -14.48 5.04
CA LEU A 164 -11.41 -14.12 5.15
C LEU A 164 -10.79 -14.34 6.54
N GLU A 165 -11.59 -14.56 7.58
CA GLU A 165 -11.13 -14.93 8.92
C GLU A 165 -10.83 -16.42 9.07
N GLN A 166 -11.26 -17.26 8.12
CA GLN A 166 -10.95 -18.70 8.13
C GLN A 166 -9.44 -18.94 8.08
N THR A 167 -9.00 -20.06 8.64
CA THR A 167 -7.58 -20.45 8.62
C THR A 167 -7.24 -21.27 7.38
N SER A 168 -8.18 -22.09 6.91
CA SER A 168 -8.03 -22.96 5.76
C SER A 168 -8.36 -22.23 4.46
N TYR A 169 -7.54 -22.44 3.42
CA TYR A 169 -7.82 -21.96 2.07
C TYR A 169 -9.14 -22.55 1.54
N ALA A 170 -9.39 -23.84 1.77
CA ALA A 170 -10.59 -24.51 1.27
C ALA A 170 -11.87 -23.93 1.89
N GLU A 171 -11.87 -23.70 3.22
CA GLU A 171 -13.00 -23.09 3.93
C GLU A 171 -13.23 -21.64 3.50
N ALA A 172 -12.15 -20.83 3.44
CA ALA A 172 -12.25 -19.45 2.97
C ALA A 172 -12.80 -19.37 1.56
N ARG A 173 -12.32 -20.25 0.66
CA ARG A 173 -12.78 -20.34 -0.73
C ARG A 173 -14.24 -20.72 -0.82
N GLN A 174 -14.68 -21.73 -0.04
CA GLN A 174 -16.07 -22.17 -0.02
C GLN A 174 -17.01 -21.03 0.41
N LEU A 175 -16.69 -20.34 1.51
CA LEU A 175 -17.48 -19.20 1.99
C LEU A 175 -17.50 -18.01 1.02
N LEU A 176 -16.41 -17.79 0.25
CA LEU A 176 -16.43 -16.79 -0.82
C LEU A 176 -17.31 -17.19 -2.00
N LEU A 177 -17.39 -18.48 -2.35
CA LEU A 177 -18.33 -18.98 -3.36
C LEU A 177 -19.79 -18.81 -2.90
N GLU A 178 -20.08 -19.10 -1.64
CA GLU A 178 -21.40 -18.86 -1.05
C GLU A 178 -21.78 -17.37 -1.03
N LEU A 179 -20.79 -16.50 -0.73
CA LEU A 179 -20.97 -15.05 -0.83
C LEU A 179 -21.25 -14.62 -2.27
N GLU A 180 -20.53 -15.16 -3.24
CA GLU A 180 -20.73 -14.87 -4.67
C GLU A 180 -22.14 -15.23 -5.09
N ALA A 181 -22.59 -16.46 -4.80
CA ALA A 181 -23.91 -16.94 -5.11
C ALA A 181 -25.00 -16.05 -4.46
N TRP A 182 -24.82 -15.68 -3.20
CA TRP A 182 -25.72 -14.75 -2.51
C TRP A 182 -25.73 -13.35 -3.15
N LEU A 183 -24.57 -12.78 -3.49
CA LEU A 183 -24.45 -11.48 -4.16
C LEU A 183 -25.20 -11.50 -5.49
N ARG A 184 -25.09 -12.56 -6.27
CA ARG A 184 -25.75 -12.72 -7.57
C ARG A 184 -27.28 -12.64 -7.45
N THR A 185 -27.87 -13.10 -6.34
CA THR A 185 -29.30 -12.91 -6.06
C THR A 185 -29.67 -11.46 -5.71
N LYS A 186 -28.69 -10.58 -5.41
CA LYS A 186 -28.95 -9.20 -5.00
C LYS A 186 -28.54 -8.18 -6.06
N ASN A 187 -27.39 -8.41 -6.69
CA ASN A 187 -26.83 -7.53 -7.74
C ASN A 187 -25.71 -8.27 -8.47
N GLU A 188 -25.85 -8.46 -9.76
CA GLU A 188 -24.89 -9.18 -10.60
C GLU A 188 -23.52 -8.50 -10.63
N SER A 189 -23.47 -7.16 -10.75
CA SER A 189 -22.20 -6.41 -10.72
C SER A 189 -21.47 -6.54 -9.40
N ALA A 190 -22.17 -6.78 -8.27
CA ALA A 190 -21.52 -7.04 -6.99
C ALA A 190 -20.85 -8.42 -7.00
N ALA A 191 -21.50 -9.46 -7.55
CA ALA A 191 -20.94 -10.80 -7.71
C ALA A 191 -19.70 -10.76 -8.64
N ASP A 192 -19.81 -10.12 -9.80
CA ASP A 192 -18.72 -9.98 -10.75
C ASP A 192 -17.52 -9.21 -10.15
N SER A 193 -17.80 -8.17 -9.35
CA SER A 193 -16.77 -7.46 -8.61
C SER A 193 -16.06 -8.36 -7.58
N LEU A 194 -16.73 -9.34 -6.97
CA LEU A 194 -16.07 -10.31 -6.10
C LEU A 194 -15.20 -11.27 -6.92
N LEU A 195 -15.74 -11.82 -8.01
CA LEU A 195 -15.05 -12.79 -8.87
C LEU A 195 -13.76 -12.21 -9.47
N GLU A 196 -13.77 -10.94 -9.86
CA GLU A 196 -12.59 -10.24 -10.41
C GLU A 196 -11.38 -10.29 -9.47
N ALA A 197 -11.59 -10.37 -8.15
CA ALA A 197 -10.53 -10.37 -7.14
C ALA A 197 -10.45 -11.68 -6.33
N PHE A 198 -11.15 -12.71 -6.75
CA PHE A 198 -11.42 -13.91 -5.94
C PHE A 198 -10.14 -14.58 -5.43
N GLU A 199 -9.25 -14.96 -6.33
CA GLU A 199 -8.00 -15.63 -5.97
C GLU A 199 -7.00 -14.66 -5.29
N GLU A 200 -7.01 -13.39 -5.66
CA GLU A 200 -6.17 -12.36 -5.04
C GLU A 200 -6.56 -12.08 -3.58
N LEU A 201 -7.82 -12.28 -3.20
CA LEU A 201 -8.28 -12.20 -1.80
C LEU A 201 -7.81 -13.40 -0.96
N LEU A 202 -7.57 -14.53 -1.60
CA LEU A 202 -7.17 -15.80 -0.96
C LEU A 202 -5.64 -16.02 -0.95
N THR A 203 -4.84 -15.13 -1.51
CA THR A 203 -3.37 -15.28 -1.59
C THR A 203 -2.74 -15.61 -0.24
N LEU A 204 -3.13 -14.91 0.83
CA LEU A 204 -2.57 -15.16 2.17
C LEU A 204 -3.01 -16.51 2.76
N HIS A 205 -4.18 -17.02 2.38
CA HIS A 205 -4.65 -18.35 2.80
C HIS A 205 -3.89 -19.43 2.05
N ARG A 206 -3.72 -19.27 0.73
CA ARG A 206 -2.97 -20.17 -0.13
C ARG A 206 -1.52 -20.30 0.35
N LEU A 207 -0.89 -19.20 0.72
CA LEU A 207 0.47 -19.15 1.29
C LEU A 207 0.52 -19.58 2.78
N LYS A 208 -0.59 -20.01 3.37
CA LYS A 208 -0.69 -20.44 4.78
C LYS A 208 -0.10 -19.42 5.77
N VAL A 209 -0.32 -18.12 5.49
CA VAL A 209 0.20 -17.03 6.33
C VAL A 209 -0.36 -17.14 7.75
N PRO A 210 0.49 -17.11 8.80
CA PRO A 210 0.03 -17.17 10.19
C PRO A 210 -0.98 -16.06 10.53
N ALA A 211 -2.01 -16.38 11.31
CA ALA A 211 -3.18 -15.52 11.55
C ALA A 211 -2.82 -14.08 11.98
N LEU A 212 -1.82 -13.92 12.86
CA LEU A 212 -1.41 -12.59 13.33
C LEU A 212 -0.78 -11.73 12.22
N LEU A 213 0.06 -12.33 11.39
CA LEU A 213 0.68 -11.67 10.22
C LEU A 213 -0.36 -11.42 9.14
N ARG A 214 -1.24 -12.41 8.86
CA ARG A 214 -2.32 -12.31 7.89
C ARG A 214 -3.24 -11.13 8.18
N LYS A 215 -3.60 -10.87 9.43
CA LYS A 215 -4.41 -9.70 9.82
C LYS A 215 -3.79 -8.38 9.38
N THR A 216 -2.48 -8.27 9.39
CA THR A 216 -1.76 -7.06 8.94
C THR A 216 -1.71 -6.96 7.41
N LEU A 217 -1.47 -8.09 6.73
CA LEU A 217 -1.25 -8.12 5.28
C LEU A 217 -2.55 -8.15 4.45
N MET A 218 -3.69 -8.42 5.09
CA MET A 218 -4.99 -8.55 4.40
C MET A 218 -5.54 -7.23 3.85
N SER A 219 -4.95 -6.10 4.23
CA SER A 219 -5.43 -4.78 3.84
C SER A 219 -4.30 -3.76 3.76
N THR A 220 -4.57 -2.66 3.06
CA THR A 220 -3.68 -1.51 2.99
C THR A 220 -3.66 -0.64 4.27
N ASN A 221 -4.20 -1.13 5.39
CA ASN A 221 -4.22 -0.40 6.67
C ASN A 221 -2.86 0.20 7.09
N PRO A 222 -1.72 -0.47 6.90
CA PRO A 222 -0.42 0.12 7.23
C PRO A 222 -0.16 1.44 6.50
N ILE A 223 -0.49 1.50 5.20
CA ILE A 223 -0.33 2.70 4.39
C ILE A 223 -1.49 3.70 4.62
N GLU A 224 -2.73 3.23 4.83
CA GLU A 224 -3.87 4.09 5.18
C GLU A 224 -3.66 4.83 6.51
N SER A 225 -3.04 4.19 7.49
CA SER A 225 -2.65 4.83 8.76
C SER A 225 -1.66 5.97 8.54
N MET A 226 -0.68 5.76 7.66
CA MET A 226 0.26 6.80 7.24
C MET A 226 -0.47 7.94 6.52
N PHE A 227 -1.41 7.65 5.61
CA PHE A 227 -2.22 8.67 4.95
C PHE A 227 -3.11 9.46 5.92
N SER A 228 -3.55 8.85 7.01
CA SER A 228 -4.29 9.56 8.07
C SER A 228 -3.42 10.59 8.77
N LEU A 229 -2.15 10.29 9.02
CA LEU A 229 -1.16 11.25 9.54
C LEU A 229 -0.87 12.36 8.51
N VAL A 230 -0.74 12.03 7.23
CA VAL A 230 -0.60 13.03 6.15
C VAL A 230 -1.78 14.00 6.19
N ARG A 231 -3.01 13.49 6.14
CA ARG A 231 -4.22 14.33 6.19
C ARG A 231 -4.31 15.18 7.45
N HIS A 232 -3.92 14.61 8.61
CA HIS A 232 -3.91 15.35 9.87
C HIS A 232 -2.89 16.49 9.87
N SER A 233 -1.69 16.24 9.39
CA SER A 233 -0.60 17.23 9.32
C SER A 233 -0.95 18.39 8.36
N GLU A 234 -1.69 18.07 7.29
CA GLU A 234 -2.04 19.05 6.27
C GLU A 234 -3.38 19.77 6.49
N ARG A 235 -4.17 19.38 7.52
CA ARG A 235 -5.51 19.94 7.74
C ARG A 235 -5.57 21.47 7.84
N ASN A 236 -4.47 22.11 8.24
CA ASN A 236 -4.35 23.56 8.35
C ASN A 236 -3.85 24.22 7.07
N ILE A 237 -3.52 23.44 6.03
CA ILE A 237 -3.09 23.98 4.73
C ILE A 237 -4.34 24.31 3.94
N LYS A 238 -4.72 25.60 3.94
CA LYS A 238 -5.93 26.07 3.25
C LYS A 238 -5.76 26.27 1.74
N ARG A 239 -4.51 26.45 1.27
CA ARG A 239 -4.20 26.67 -0.15
C ARG A 239 -2.90 25.94 -0.52
N THR A 240 -2.96 25.17 -1.58
CA THR A 240 -1.78 24.58 -2.22
C THR A 240 -1.32 25.48 -3.35
N ARG A 241 -0.02 25.81 -3.38
CA ARG A 241 0.59 26.70 -4.38
C ARG A 241 1.28 25.92 -5.52
N GLY A 242 0.80 24.71 -5.78
CA GLY A 242 1.30 23.86 -6.86
C GLY A 242 1.90 22.54 -6.40
N SER A 243 2.24 21.73 -7.38
CA SER A 243 2.71 20.36 -7.27
C SER A 243 3.97 20.21 -6.37
N THR A 244 4.96 21.08 -6.52
CA THR A 244 6.18 21.06 -5.71
C THR A 244 5.91 21.21 -4.22
N MET A 245 4.93 22.04 -3.84
CA MET A 245 4.53 22.19 -2.45
C MET A 245 3.88 20.89 -1.92
N LEU A 246 3.02 20.27 -2.72
CA LEU A 246 2.35 19.00 -2.35
C LEU A 246 3.39 17.87 -2.16
N GLN A 247 4.33 17.71 -3.09
CA GLN A 247 5.41 16.73 -2.98
C GLN A 247 6.28 16.96 -1.74
N ARG A 248 6.63 18.22 -1.46
CA ARG A 248 7.44 18.58 -0.31
C ARG A 248 6.72 18.24 1.00
N TRP A 249 5.44 18.57 1.12
CA TRP A 249 4.64 18.23 2.31
C TRP A 249 4.49 16.72 2.45
N LEU A 250 4.10 16.02 1.39
CA LEU A 250 3.93 14.57 1.43
C LEU A 250 5.24 13.89 1.85
N GLY A 251 6.36 14.17 1.18
CA GLY A 251 7.64 13.56 1.51
C GLY A 251 8.12 13.87 2.94
N THR A 252 7.89 15.10 3.43
CA THR A 252 8.24 15.46 4.81
C THR A 252 7.42 14.68 5.83
N VAL A 253 6.11 14.50 5.57
CA VAL A 253 5.25 13.73 6.48
C VAL A 253 5.54 12.24 6.40
N LEU A 254 5.87 11.70 5.22
CA LEU A 254 6.29 10.29 5.09
C LEU A 254 7.54 10.01 5.93
N LEU A 255 8.55 10.87 5.87
CA LEU A 255 9.75 10.77 6.70
C LEU A 255 9.43 10.87 8.21
N TYR A 256 8.53 11.76 8.59
CA TYR A 256 8.08 11.87 9.98
C TYR A 256 7.36 10.60 10.46
N CYS A 257 6.49 10.03 9.62
CA CYS A 257 5.80 8.78 9.92
C CYS A 257 6.77 7.62 10.07
N GLU A 258 7.81 7.57 9.22
CA GLU A 258 8.83 6.51 9.25
C GLU A 258 9.50 6.40 10.63
N GLY A 259 9.83 7.53 11.25
CA GLY A 259 10.39 7.56 12.62
C GLY A 259 9.44 7.06 13.71
N GLN A 260 8.16 6.85 13.41
CA GLN A 260 7.14 6.37 14.35
C GLN A 260 6.63 4.95 14.04
N PHE A 261 7.15 4.33 12.99
CA PHE A 261 6.70 2.99 12.62
C PHE A 261 7.07 1.97 13.70
N LYS A 262 6.11 1.10 14.01
CA LYS A 262 6.33 -0.10 14.82
C LYS A 262 6.43 -1.30 13.90
N LYS A 263 7.19 -2.31 14.30
CA LYS A 263 7.27 -3.58 13.57
C LYS A 263 5.89 -4.18 13.29
N VAL A 264 5.81 -4.90 12.19
CA VAL A 264 4.60 -5.65 11.82
C VAL A 264 4.36 -6.76 12.84
N LYS A 265 3.13 -6.89 13.34
CA LYS A 265 2.77 -7.97 14.25
C LYS A 265 2.85 -9.32 13.51
N GLY A 266 3.45 -10.31 14.15
CA GLY A 266 3.61 -11.65 13.58
C GLY A 266 4.77 -11.78 12.59
N TYR A 267 5.70 -10.82 12.55
CA TYR A 267 6.84 -10.83 11.62
C TYR A 267 7.70 -12.10 11.71
N ALA A 268 7.75 -12.78 12.86
CA ALA A 268 8.44 -14.05 13.01
C ALA A 268 7.97 -15.14 12.02
N GLY A 269 6.73 -15.02 11.52
CA GLY A 269 6.19 -15.94 10.50
C GLY A 269 6.60 -15.62 9.06
N MET A 270 7.31 -14.52 8.80
CA MET A 270 7.64 -14.10 7.43
C MET A 270 8.55 -15.08 6.70
N ALA A 271 9.52 -15.67 7.40
CA ALA A 271 10.41 -16.69 6.81
C ALA A 271 9.62 -17.89 6.24
N GLN A 272 8.59 -18.35 6.95
CA GLN A 272 7.70 -19.41 6.47
C GLN A 272 6.93 -18.99 5.21
N VAL A 273 6.48 -17.75 5.13
CA VAL A 273 5.75 -17.24 3.97
C VAL A 273 6.67 -17.11 2.76
N ILE A 274 7.91 -16.66 2.95
CA ILE A 274 8.92 -16.59 1.87
C ILE A 274 9.16 -17.99 1.31
N ALA A 275 9.36 -18.98 2.17
CA ALA A 275 9.55 -20.37 1.75
C ALA A 275 8.32 -20.90 0.97
N ALA A 276 7.10 -20.54 1.38
CA ALA A 276 5.88 -20.91 0.66
C ALA A 276 5.79 -20.27 -0.74
N ILE A 277 6.17 -18.99 -0.87
CA ILE A 277 6.26 -18.31 -2.17
C ILE A 277 7.26 -18.97 -3.08
N GLU A 278 8.45 -19.32 -2.56
CA GLU A 278 9.49 -20.00 -3.33
C GLU A 278 9.03 -21.38 -3.81
N ALA A 279 8.38 -22.16 -2.95
CA ALA A 279 7.85 -23.47 -3.31
C ALA A 279 6.81 -23.38 -4.45
N GLU A 280 5.85 -22.45 -4.36
CA GLU A 280 4.87 -22.23 -5.44
C GLU A 280 5.51 -21.85 -6.78
N GLN A 281 6.58 -21.05 -6.74
CA GLN A 281 7.26 -20.62 -7.97
C GLN A 281 8.07 -21.75 -8.62
N VAL A 282 8.58 -22.71 -7.83
CA VAL A 282 9.23 -23.92 -8.36
C VAL A 282 8.21 -24.83 -9.04
N GLU A 283 7.04 -25.05 -8.42
CA GLU A 283 5.97 -25.87 -9.01
C GLU A 283 5.41 -25.31 -10.33
N GLN A 284 5.45 -23.98 -10.50
CA GLN A 284 5.02 -23.32 -11.73
C GLN A 284 6.04 -23.34 -12.88
N GLN A 285 7.27 -23.82 -12.66
CA GLN A 285 8.24 -24.00 -13.73
C GLN A 285 7.85 -25.24 -14.56
N PRO A 286 7.67 -25.13 -15.89
CA PRO A 286 7.42 -26.29 -16.72
C PRO A 286 8.63 -27.25 -16.58
N VAL A 287 8.33 -28.51 -16.26
CA VAL A 287 9.32 -29.58 -16.27
C VAL A 287 9.97 -29.57 -17.65
N GLN A 288 11.22 -29.13 -17.75
CA GLN A 288 12.01 -29.32 -18.97
C GLN A 288 12.23 -30.83 -19.12
N THR A 289 11.36 -31.47 -19.87
CA THR A 289 11.62 -32.82 -20.38
C THR A 289 12.90 -32.73 -21.19
N LYS A 290 14.01 -33.18 -20.62
CA LYS A 290 15.23 -33.51 -21.37
C LYS A 290 14.80 -34.47 -22.46
N LYS A 291 14.67 -34.02 -23.72
CA LYS A 291 14.71 -34.91 -24.86
C LYS A 291 16.10 -35.54 -24.84
N ALA A 292 16.15 -36.80 -24.42
CA ALA A 292 17.31 -37.65 -24.69
C ALA A 292 17.46 -37.75 -26.20
N ALA A 293 18.60 -37.34 -26.70
CA ALA A 293 19.02 -37.56 -28.07
C ALA A 293 19.49 -39.01 -28.22
#